data_96814bf57009817d793f6279cc7b3ac8
#
_entry.id   96814bf57009817d793f6279cc7b3ac8
#
_cell.length_a   1.000
_cell.length_b   1.000
_cell.length_c   1.000
_cell.angle_alpha   90.00
_cell.angle_beta   90.00
_cell.angle_gamma   90.00
#
_symmetry.space_group_name_H-M   'P 1'
#
loop_
_entity.id
_entity.type
_entity.pdbx_description
1 polymer ?
#
loop_
_entity_poly.entity_id
_entity_poly.type
_entity_poly.pdbx_seq_one_letter_code
_entity_poly.pdbx_strand_id
1 'polypeptide(L)'
;MTALQELRELRNTIKAAEARIDQISNQATEEAVALAPNGGEFTADGHRFQLQKTEVIDMSNYNRYKGEDAVRWRQKKAAQDQSKKYSSALTKEMKGIVDGFVATHPDWEPDEVKLTVKCLD
;
A
#
# COMPACT_ATOMS: atom_id res chain seq x y z
N MET A 1 9.41 28.97 -28.50
CA MET A 1 9.57 27.66 -27.85
C MET A 1 8.87 26.60 -28.67
N THR A 2 9.52 25.48 -28.93
CA THR A 2 8.89 24.34 -29.62
C THR A 2 8.09 23.48 -28.63
N ALA A 3 7.17 22.71 -29.17
CA ALA A 3 6.41 21.75 -28.33
C ALA A 3 7.33 20.75 -27.62
N LEU A 4 8.43 20.35 -28.24
CA LEU A 4 9.40 19.44 -27.63
C LEU A 4 10.12 20.07 -26.43
N GLN A 5 10.48 21.34 -26.52
CA GLN A 5 11.08 22.08 -25.41
C GLN A 5 10.09 22.23 -24.25
N GLU A 6 8.86 22.61 -24.55
CA GLU A 6 7.80 22.73 -23.54
C GLU A 6 7.53 21.41 -22.84
N LEU A 7 7.45 20.31 -23.58
CA LEU A 7 7.27 18.97 -23.02
C LEU A 7 8.41 18.62 -22.07
N ARG A 8 9.65 18.89 -22.44
CA ARG A 8 10.82 18.65 -21.58
C ARG A 8 10.76 19.45 -20.29
N GLU A 9 10.41 20.71 -20.36
CA GLU A 9 10.32 21.60 -19.20
C GLU A 9 9.22 21.14 -18.24
N LEU A 10 8.05 20.77 -18.79
CA LEU A 10 6.94 20.26 -17.96
C LEU A 10 7.32 18.94 -17.28
N ARG A 11 7.99 18.03 -17.97
CA ARG A 11 8.46 16.78 -17.37
C ARG A 11 9.49 17.01 -16.27
N ASN A 12 10.38 17.97 -16.45
CA ASN A 12 11.35 18.34 -15.43
C ASN A 12 10.66 18.95 -14.20
N THR A 13 9.61 19.75 -14.39
CA THR A 13 8.79 20.30 -13.31
C THR A 13 8.09 19.18 -12.55
N ILE A 14 7.52 18.21 -13.25
CA ILE A 14 6.88 17.05 -12.63
C ILE A 14 7.90 16.25 -11.80
N LYS A 15 9.08 15.98 -12.34
CA LYS A 15 10.15 15.27 -11.65
C LYS A 15 10.59 15.99 -10.37
N ALA A 16 10.76 17.30 -10.44
CA ALA A 16 11.13 18.11 -9.26
C ALA A 16 10.03 18.08 -8.20
N ALA A 17 8.76 18.15 -8.61
CA ALA A 17 7.63 18.06 -7.70
C ALA A 17 7.56 16.67 -7.04
N GLU A 18 7.72 15.60 -7.79
CA GLU A 18 7.74 14.22 -7.26
C GLU A 18 8.87 14.01 -6.25
N ALA A 19 10.08 14.53 -6.56
CA ALA A 19 11.21 14.46 -5.64
C ALA A 19 10.92 15.20 -4.33
N ARG A 20 10.26 16.34 -4.41
CA ARG A 20 9.86 17.10 -3.21
C ARG A 20 8.81 16.38 -2.40
N ILE A 21 7.84 15.76 -3.06
CA ILE A 21 6.84 14.92 -2.40
C ILE A 21 7.52 13.79 -1.63
N ASP A 22 8.49 13.10 -2.23
CA ASP A 22 9.23 12.04 -1.57
C ASP A 22 9.99 12.55 -0.33
N GLN A 23 10.56 13.74 -0.41
CA GLN A 23 11.28 14.34 0.72
C GLN A 23 10.39 14.66 1.93
N ILE A 24 9.15 15.08 1.69
CA ILE A 24 8.24 15.50 2.77
C ILE A 24 7.21 14.44 3.16
N SER A 25 7.15 13.31 2.44
CA SER A 25 6.09 12.31 2.65
C SER A 25 6.08 11.72 4.06
N ASN A 26 7.26 11.45 4.64
CA ASN A 26 7.35 10.95 6.01
C ASN A 26 6.86 11.97 7.03
N GLN A 27 7.24 13.24 6.86
CA GLN A 27 6.79 14.33 7.72
C GLN A 27 5.27 14.52 7.59
N ALA A 28 4.73 14.50 6.37
CA ALA A 28 3.30 14.60 6.13
C ALA A 28 2.54 13.45 6.79
N THR A 29 3.07 12.25 6.74
CA THR A 29 2.47 11.08 7.42
C THR A 29 2.48 11.25 8.93
N GLU A 30 3.55 11.75 9.52
CA GLU A 30 3.61 12.04 10.97
C GLU A 30 2.57 13.09 11.39
N GLU A 31 2.42 14.15 10.59
CA GLU A 31 1.40 15.17 10.84
C GLU A 31 -0.01 14.59 10.73
N ALA A 32 -0.26 13.75 9.73
CA ALA A 32 -1.54 13.10 9.55
C ALA A 32 -1.88 12.15 10.71
N VAL A 33 -0.92 11.39 11.20
CA VAL A 33 -1.11 10.50 12.37
C VAL A 33 -1.46 11.31 13.60
N ALA A 34 -0.84 12.47 13.80
CA ALA A 34 -1.17 13.36 14.92
C ALA A 34 -2.60 13.89 14.86
N LEU A 35 -3.12 14.18 13.65
CA LEU A 35 -4.47 14.70 13.43
C LEU A 35 -5.54 13.60 13.35
N ALA A 36 -5.17 12.42 12.89
CA ALA A 36 -6.08 11.28 12.73
C ALA A 36 -5.40 9.99 13.20
N PRO A 37 -5.25 9.80 14.53
CA PRO A 37 -4.49 8.65 15.08
C PRO A 37 -5.03 7.28 14.66
N ASN A 38 -6.33 7.19 14.39
CA ASN A 38 -7.01 5.95 13.97
C ASN A 38 -7.16 5.84 12.45
N GLY A 39 -6.57 6.77 11.71
CA GLY A 39 -6.76 6.87 10.27
C GLY A 39 -8.08 7.55 9.89
N GLY A 40 -8.40 7.57 8.60
CA GLY A 40 -9.61 8.18 8.08
C GLY A 40 -9.43 9.61 7.61
N GLU A 41 -10.54 10.31 7.41
CA GLU A 41 -10.53 11.67 6.90
C GLU A 41 -10.24 12.69 8.00
N PHE A 42 -9.52 13.76 7.64
CA PHE A 42 -9.26 14.89 8.51
C PHE A 42 -9.12 16.16 7.67
N THR A 43 -9.21 17.30 8.33
CA THR A 43 -9.05 18.61 7.70
C THR A 43 -7.82 19.30 8.27
N ALA A 44 -6.98 19.84 7.41
CA ALA A 44 -5.82 20.65 7.78
C ALA A 44 -5.69 21.80 6.80
N ASP A 45 -5.44 23.01 7.34
CA ASP A 45 -5.25 24.23 6.54
C ASP A 45 -6.42 24.50 5.56
N GLY A 46 -7.65 24.14 5.94
CA GLY A 46 -8.84 24.32 5.13
C GLY A 46 -9.04 23.29 4.02
N HIS A 47 -8.20 22.26 3.95
CA HIS A 47 -8.27 21.19 2.95
C HIS A 47 -8.55 19.85 3.60
N ARG A 48 -9.22 18.96 2.84
CA ARG A 48 -9.53 17.62 3.31
C ARG A 48 -8.46 16.63 2.85
N PHE A 49 -8.11 15.76 3.78
CA PHE A 49 -7.14 14.68 3.55
C PHE A 49 -7.69 13.37 4.08
N GLN A 50 -7.07 12.29 3.70
CA GLN A 50 -7.35 10.96 4.25
C GLN A 50 -6.05 10.26 4.58
N LEU A 51 -5.96 9.72 5.80
CA LEU A 51 -4.89 8.81 6.17
C LEU A 51 -5.37 7.39 5.92
N GLN A 52 -4.81 6.74 4.92
CA GLN A 52 -5.08 5.34 4.60
C GLN A 52 -4.09 4.45 5.35
N LYS A 53 -4.64 3.48 6.06
CA LYS A 53 -3.85 2.48 6.78
C LYS A 53 -4.09 1.12 6.13
N THR A 54 -3.02 0.53 5.60
CA THR A 54 -3.06 -0.79 4.98
C THR A 54 -2.24 -1.76 5.83
N GLU A 55 -2.90 -2.79 6.32
CA GLU A 55 -2.25 -3.86 7.07
C GLU A 55 -1.91 -5.01 6.11
N VAL A 56 -0.67 -5.45 6.15
CA VAL A 56 -0.16 -6.48 5.24
C VAL A 56 0.18 -7.73 6.02
N ILE A 57 -0.33 -8.88 5.56
CA ILE A 57 0.06 -10.20 6.03
C ILE A 57 0.80 -10.89 4.88
N ASP A 58 2.07 -11.21 5.10
CA ASP A 58 2.89 -11.97 4.15
C ASP A 58 3.12 -13.38 4.70
N MET A 59 2.37 -14.34 4.18
CA MET A 59 2.43 -15.74 4.62
C MET A 59 3.63 -16.51 4.07
N SER A 60 4.59 -15.84 3.42
CA SER A 60 5.83 -16.47 2.96
C SER A 60 6.75 -16.87 4.11
N ASN A 61 6.60 -16.26 5.29
CA ASN A 61 7.41 -16.59 6.45
C ASN A 61 6.90 -17.86 7.14
N TYR A 62 7.57 -18.98 6.89
CA TYR A 62 7.19 -20.28 7.44
C TYR A 62 7.22 -20.33 8.96
N ASN A 63 8.17 -19.64 9.62
CA ASN A 63 8.30 -19.69 11.07
C ASN A 63 7.12 -18.99 11.79
N ARG A 64 6.60 -17.92 11.21
CA ARG A 64 5.48 -17.18 11.76
C ARG A 64 4.13 -17.78 11.35
N TYR A 65 4.00 -18.13 10.08
CA TYR A 65 2.76 -18.67 9.51
C TYR A 65 2.94 -20.13 9.12
N LYS A 66 2.34 -21.00 9.89
CA LYS A 66 2.31 -22.45 9.65
C LYS A 66 0.87 -22.88 9.38
N GLY A 67 0.72 -24.04 8.78
CA GLY A 67 -0.57 -24.64 8.54
C GLY A 67 -0.99 -24.57 7.09
N GLU A 68 -2.20 -25.05 6.85
CA GLU A 68 -2.75 -25.25 5.51
C GLU A 68 -2.90 -23.95 4.73
N ASP A 69 -3.38 -22.89 5.37
CA ASP A 69 -3.57 -21.60 4.73
C ASP A 69 -2.26 -21.00 4.21
N ALA A 70 -1.20 -21.09 5.03
CA ALA A 70 0.11 -20.61 4.64
C ALA A 70 0.68 -21.41 3.45
N VAL A 71 0.49 -22.73 3.45
CA VAL A 71 0.92 -23.59 2.34
C VAL A 71 0.17 -23.22 1.05
N ARG A 72 -1.16 -23.06 1.14
CA ARG A 72 -1.99 -22.67 -0.01
C ARG A 72 -1.57 -21.29 -0.56
N TRP A 73 -1.34 -20.34 0.33
CA TRP A 73 -0.90 -18.99 -0.08
C TRP A 73 0.44 -19.04 -0.79
N ARG A 74 1.42 -19.80 -0.28
CA ARG A 74 2.74 -19.94 -0.92
C ARG A 74 2.66 -20.61 -2.28
N GLN A 75 1.79 -21.61 -2.45
CA GLN A 75 1.56 -22.24 -3.75
C GLN A 75 1.00 -21.26 -4.77
N LYS A 76 0.04 -20.42 -4.37
CA LYS A 76 -0.53 -19.37 -5.22
C LYS A 76 0.51 -18.30 -5.55
N LYS A 77 1.34 -17.91 -4.59
CA LYS A 77 2.42 -16.94 -4.79
C LYS A 77 3.45 -17.46 -5.78
N ALA A 78 3.86 -18.71 -5.67
CA ALA A 78 4.78 -19.33 -6.60
C ALA A 78 4.20 -19.37 -8.04
N ALA A 79 2.93 -19.71 -8.18
CA ALA A 79 2.24 -19.68 -9.47
C ALA A 79 2.16 -18.25 -10.04
N GLN A 80 1.89 -17.26 -9.21
CA GLN A 80 1.86 -15.84 -9.60
C GLN A 80 3.23 -15.37 -10.10
N ASP A 81 4.31 -15.73 -9.42
CA ASP A 81 5.66 -15.36 -9.82
C ASP A 81 6.09 -15.98 -11.14
N GLN A 82 5.53 -17.16 -11.50
CA GLN A 82 5.83 -17.85 -12.75
C GLN A 82 4.95 -17.41 -13.91
N SER A 83 3.78 -16.84 -13.66
CA SER A 83 2.80 -16.54 -14.71
C SER A 83 2.16 -15.16 -14.51
N LYS A 84 2.61 -14.20 -15.29
CA LYS A 84 2.01 -12.84 -15.31
C LYS A 84 0.59 -12.85 -15.88
N LYS A 85 0.26 -13.82 -16.72
CA LYS A 85 -1.06 -13.91 -17.39
C LYS A 85 -2.22 -14.09 -16.42
N TYR A 86 -2.00 -14.81 -15.32
CA TYR A 86 -3.03 -15.12 -14.34
C TYR A 86 -2.84 -14.35 -13.01
N SER A 87 -1.99 -13.34 -13.00
CA SER A 87 -1.61 -12.62 -11.79
C SER A 87 -2.81 -12.03 -11.05
N SER A 88 -3.76 -11.42 -11.77
CA SER A 88 -4.94 -10.81 -11.14
C SER A 88 -5.85 -11.83 -10.47
N ALA A 89 -6.08 -12.97 -11.11
CA ALA A 89 -6.89 -14.05 -10.55
C ALA A 89 -6.22 -14.66 -9.31
N LEU A 90 -4.92 -14.88 -9.37
CA LEU A 90 -4.14 -15.41 -8.25
C LEU A 90 -4.09 -14.43 -7.07
N THR A 91 -3.97 -13.14 -7.33
CA THR A 91 -4.04 -12.11 -6.30
C THR A 91 -5.38 -12.16 -5.55
N LYS A 92 -6.47 -12.35 -6.28
CA LYS A 92 -7.81 -12.48 -5.70
C LYS A 92 -7.95 -13.70 -4.82
N GLU A 93 -7.42 -14.85 -5.27
CA GLU A 93 -7.40 -16.09 -4.49
C GLU A 93 -6.54 -15.97 -3.24
N MET A 94 -5.36 -15.34 -3.35
CA MET A 94 -4.46 -15.08 -2.23
C MET A 94 -5.13 -14.17 -1.19
N LYS A 95 -5.85 -13.14 -1.62
CA LYS A 95 -6.62 -12.28 -0.72
C LYS A 95 -7.68 -13.07 0.04
N GLY A 96 -8.39 -13.98 -0.63
CA GLY A 96 -9.37 -14.84 0.01
C GLY A 96 -8.75 -15.74 1.09
N ILE A 97 -7.54 -16.25 0.86
CA ILE A 97 -6.80 -17.05 1.85
C ILE A 97 -6.45 -16.19 3.08
N VAL A 98 -5.95 -14.97 2.85
CA VAL A 98 -5.61 -14.04 3.94
C VAL A 98 -6.86 -13.65 4.72
N ASP A 99 -7.96 -13.34 4.05
CA ASP A 99 -9.22 -12.97 4.71
C ASP A 99 -9.75 -14.12 5.58
N GLY A 100 -9.66 -15.36 5.08
CA GLY A 100 -10.01 -16.55 5.85
C GLY A 100 -9.12 -16.75 7.07
N PHE A 101 -7.82 -16.52 6.92
CA PHE A 101 -6.86 -16.58 8.03
C PHE A 101 -7.20 -15.56 9.12
N VAL A 102 -7.43 -14.31 8.73
CA VAL A 102 -7.80 -13.22 9.66
C VAL A 102 -9.08 -13.56 10.41
N ALA A 103 -10.09 -14.12 9.73
CA ALA A 103 -11.36 -14.49 10.33
C ALA A 103 -11.20 -15.59 11.40
N THR A 104 -10.22 -16.50 11.25
CA THR A 104 -9.99 -17.63 12.17
C THR A 104 -8.91 -17.36 13.22
N HIS A 105 -8.17 -16.24 13.09
CA HIS A 105 -7.08 -15.88 13.99
C HIS A 105 -7.27 -14.45 14.52
N PRO A 106 -8.14 -14.22 15.51
CA PRO A 106 -8.45 -12.87 16.00
C PRO A 106 -7.25 -12.13 16.60
N ASP A 107 -6.22 -12.86 17.04
CA ASP A 107 -5.01 -12.30 17.64
C ASP A 107 -3.88 -12.08 16.63
N TRP A 108 -4.20 -12.08 15.33
CA TRP A 108 -3.18 -11.86 14.32
C TRP A 108 -2.59 -10.44 14.39
N GLU A 109 -1.31 -10.33 14.04
CA GLU A 109 -0.64 -9.05 13.90
C GLU A 109 -0.14 -8.90 12.47
N PRO A 110 -0.28 -7.72 11.84
CA PRO A 110 0.23 -7.51 10.48
C PRO A 110 1.76 -7.55 10.45
N ASP A 111 2.32 -8.07 9.36
CA ASP A 111 3.76 -8.04 9.11
C ASP A 111 4.23 -6.63 8.82
N GLU A 112 3.40 -5.84 8.16
CA GLU A 112 3.70 -4.48 7.79
C GLU A 112 2.41 -3.65 7.85
N VAL A 113 2.53 -2.41 8.29
CA VAL A 113 1.45 -1.43 8.23
C VAL A 113 1.92 -0.29 7.35
N LYS A 114 1.23 -0.09 6.24
CA LYS A 114 1.50 1.02 5.31
C LYS A 114 0.57 2.17 5.60
N LEU A 115 1.14 3.35 5.75
CA LEU A 115 0.40 4.60 5.96
C LEU A 115 0.59 5.49 4.73
N THR A 116 -0.51 5.93 4.16
CA THR A 116 -0.51 6.81 2.98
C THR A 116 -1.44 7.98 3.22
N VAL A 117 -0.97 9.19 2.94
CA VAL A 117 -1.78 10.40 3.00
C VAL A 117 -2.31 10.70 1.61
N LYS A 118 -3.61 10.89 1.49
CA LYS A 118 -4.30 11.21 0.24
C LYS A 118 -4.94 12.59 0.36
N CYS A 119 -4.72 13.44 -0.64
CA CYS A 119 -5.39 14.73 -0.76
C CYS A 119 -6.77 14.50 -1.40
N LEU A 120 -7.83 14.98 -0.73
CA LEU A 120 -9.21 14.78 -1.20
C LEU A 120 -9.76 15.98 -1.98
N ASP A 121 -9.13 17.14 -1.84
CA ASP A 121 -9.52 18.37 -2.55
C ASP A 121 -8.62 18.65 -3.75
#